data_c4609d313af985b053abf2ac3daf6b2c
#
_entry.id   c4609d313af985b053abf2ac3daf6b2c
#
_cell.length_a   1.000
_cell.length_b   1.000
_cell.length_c   1.000
_cell.angle_alpha   90.00
_cell.angle_beta   90.00
_cell.angle_gamma   90.00
#
_symmetry.space_group_name_H-M   'P 1'
#
loop_
_entity.id
_entity.type
_entity.pdbx_description
1 polymer ?
#
loop_
_entity_poly.entity_id
_entity_poly.type
_entity_poly.pdbx_seq_one_letter_code
_entity_poly.pdbx_strand_id
1 'polypeptide(L)'
;AVEAVAKELGAELTLFPLPVYSKSDSPLLDPDSKLAGGEAGAEFAHEWVPARNLLLLSVATAFAEAQGIDTIVLGNNLEEAGAYPDNEPEFIAKFNDLLPFAVGDGKRMRVIMPVGNLMKHEIVELGHRIGAPMHLTWSCYRAEELHCGTCGPCYMRRKAFEINGIPEVITYKDE
;
A
#
# COMPACT_ATOMS: atom_id res chain seq x y z
N ALA A 1 -1.23 -12.98 0.35
CA ALA A 1 -2.25 -12.00 0.73
C ALA A 1 -3.11 -11.59 -0.46
N VAL A 2 -2.55 -10.95 -1.51
CA VAL A 2 -3.34 -10.35 -2.60
C VAL A 2 -4.28 -11.35 -3.31
N GLU A 3 -3.83 -12.58 -3.59
CA GLU A 3 -4.64 -13.64 -4.18
C GLU A 3 -5.84 -14.03 -3.30
N ALA A 4 -5.60 -14.14 -1.99
CA ALA A 4 -6.66 -14.47 -1.02
C ALA A 4 -7.70 -13.35 -0.92
N VAL A 5 -7.25 -12.09 -0.87
CA VAL A 5 -8.16 -10.92 -0.83
C VAL A 5 -8.96 -10.81 -2.12
N ALA A 6 -8.32 -10.94 -3.28
CA ALA A 6 -9.01 -10.88 -4.58
C ALA A 6 -10.08 -11.97 -4.70
N LYS A 7 -9.75 -13.20 -4.28
CA LYS A 7 -10.70 -14.32 -4.26
C LYS A 7 -11.89 -14.07 -3.33
N GLU A 8 -11.63 -13.58 -2.12
CA GLU A 8 -12.68 -13.28 -1.13
C GLU A 8 -13.64 -12.19 -1.61
N LEU A 9 -13.10 -11.18 -2.29
CA LEU A 9 -13.88 -10.08 -2.83
C LEU A 9 -14.49 -10.38 -4.21
N GLY A 10 -14.21 -11.54 -4.81
CA GLY A 10 -14.63 -11.86 -6.17
C GLY A 10 -14.03 -10.92 -7.23
N ALA A 11 -12.87 -10.34 -6.95
CA ALA A 11 -12.18 -9.42 -7.86
C ALA A 11 -11.24 -10.18 -8.80
N GLU A 12 -11.14 -9.72 -10.04
CA GLU A 12 -10.16 -10.21 -11.00
C GLU A 12 -8.75 -9.77 -10.57
N LEU A 13 -7.77 -10.68 -10.66
CA LEU A 13 -6.38 -10.41 -10.32
C LEU A 13 -5.49 -10.53 -11.55
N THR A 14 -4.75 -9.48 -11.85
CA THR A 14 -3.70 -9.47 -12.86
C THR A 14 -2.36 -9.17 -12.21
N LEU A 15 -1.34 -10.00 -12.45
CA LEU A 15 0.01 -9.85 -11.91
C LEU A 15 0.99 -9.42 -13.00
N PHE A 16 1.75 -8.36 -12.72
CA PHE A 16 2.80 -7.86 -13.61
C PHE A 16 4.17 -8.01 -12.94
N PRO A 17 5.11 -8.79 -13.51
CA PRO A 17 6.48 -8.76 -13.05
C PRO A 17 7.15 -7.43 -13.48
N LEU A 18 7.73 -6.72 -12.51
CA LEU A 18 8.40 -5.44 -12.73
C LEU A 18 9.87 -5.52 -12.25
N PRO A 19 10.76 -6.14 -13.00
CA PRO A 19 12.16 -6.35 -12.61
C PRO A 19 13.01 -5.07 -12.81
N VAL A 20 12.59 -3.96 -12.19
CA VAL A 20 13.23 -2.64 -12.33
C VAL A 20 14.34 -2.46 -11.30
N TYR A 21 14.18 -3.05 -10.12
CA TYR A 21 15.06 -2.80 -8.98
C TYR A 21 15.96 -3.99 -8.68
N SER A 22 17.13 -3.68 -8.12
CA SER A 22 18.08 -4.63 -7.54
C SER A 22 18.07 -4.54 -6.01
N LYS A 23 18.76 -5.50 -5.34
CA LYS A 23 18.90 -5.49 -3.88
C LYS A 23 19.51 -4.22 -3.31
N SER A 24 20.41 -3.57 -4.06
CA SER A 24 21.12 -2.37 -3.62
C SER A 24 20.27 -1.10 -3.67
N ASP A 25 19.09 -1.13 -4.30
CA ASP A 25 18.30 0.07 -4.55
C ASP A 25 17.41 0.47 -3.36
N SER A 26 17.17 -0.47 -2.44
CA SER A 26 16.41 -0.20 -1.21
C SER A 26 16.69 -1.26 -0.14
N PRO A 27 16.76 -0.89 1.14
CA PRO A 27 16.81 -1.86 2.25
C PRO A 27 15.64 -2.85 2.25
N LEU A 28 14.49 -2.44 1.72
CA LEU A 28 13.30 -3.31 1.61
C LEU A 28 13.49 -4.46 0.62
N LEU A 29 14.36 -4.28 -0.38
CA LEU A 29 14.65 -5.28 -1.42
C LEU A 29 15.81 -6.20 -1.07
N ASP A 30 16.58 -5.87 -0.03
CA ASP A 30 17.68 -6.67 0.44
C ASP A 30 17.26 -7.56 1.63
N PRO A 31 17.19 -8.88 1.45
CA PRO A 31 16.80 -9.81 2.53
C PRO A 31 17.78 -9.82 3.70
N ASP A 32 19.02 -9.37 3.49
CA ASP A 32 20.04 -9.29 4.52
C ASP A 32 20.01 -7.96 5.28
N SER A 33 19.18 -7.00 4.86
CA SER A 33 19.06 -5.70 5.48
C SER A 33 18.37 -5.78 6.84
N LYS A 34 18.88 -5.01 7.79
CA LYS A 34 18.27 -4.83 9.10
C LYS A 34 17.28 -3.67 9.06
N LEU A 35 16.01 -3.99 8.86
CA LEU A 35 14.95 -3.00 8.96
C LEU A 35 14.75 -2.57 10.41
N ALA A 36 14.54 -1.28 10.63
CA ALA A 36 14.18 -0.75 11.94
C ALA A 36 12.85 -1.36 12.43
N GLY A 37 12.73 -1.54 13.74
CA GLY A 37 11.55 -2.12 14.36
C GLY A 37 10.81 -1.16 15.27
N GLY A 38 9.59 -1.53 15.66
CA GLY A 38 8.77 -0.77 16.60
C GLY A 38 8.46 0.64 16.11
N GLU A 39 8.39 1.57 17.05
CA GLU A 39 8.11 2.99 16.81
C GLU A 39 9.16 3.63 15.89
N ALA A 40 10.45 3.38 16.13
CA ALA A 40 11.54 3.91 15.31
C ALA A 40 11.45 3.45 13.83
N GLY A 41 10.94 2.25 13.57
CA GLY A 41 10.68 1.76 12.21
C GLY A 41 9.41 2.32 11.59
N ALA A 42 8.55 2.94 12.40
CA ALA A 42 7.31 3.55 11.93
C ALA A 42 7.47 5.04 11.61
N GLU A 43 8.44 5.72 12.25
CA GLU A 43 8.60 7.18 12.15
C GLU A 43 9.34 7.65 10.90
N PHE A 44 10.15 6.81 10.24
CA PHE A 44 11.04 7.24 9.17
C PHE A 44 10.91 6.38 7.91
N ALA A 45 11.07 7.02 6.76
CA ALA A 45 11.07 6.40 5.43
C ALA A 45 12.37 5.60 5.15
N HIS A 46 12.71 4.65 6.03
CA HIS A 46 13.92 3.82 5.88
C HIS A 46 13.81 2.82 4.72
N GLU A 47 12.59 2.52 4.30
CA GLU A 47 12.28 1.52 3.28
C GLU A 47 11.91 2.16 1.94
N TRP A 48 12.47 3.31 1.63
CA TRP A 48 12.26 3.97 0.35
C TRP A 48 12.68 3.09 -0.82
N VAL A 49 11.77 2.87 -1.76
CA VAL A 49 12.05 2.28 -3.07
C VAL A 49 11.91 3.39 -4.12
N PRO A 50 12.98 3.74 -4.84
CA PRO A 50 13.00 4.91 -5.72
C PRO A 50 11.83 4.96 -6.71
N ALA A 51 11.04 6.04 -6.68
CA ALA A 51 9.91 6.29 -7.58
C ALA A 51 8.91 5.12 -7.71
N ARG A 52 8.74 4.29 -6.67
CA ARG A 52 7.90 3.08 -6.73
C ARG A 52 6.46 3.39 -7.11
N ASN A 53 5.83 4.37 -6.46
CA ASN A 53 4.44 4.69 -6.75
C ASN A 53 4.26 5.33 -8.13
N LEU A 54 5.23 6.10 -8.61
CA LEU A 54 5.22 6.60 -9.99
C LEU A 54 5.25 5.45 -11.00
N LEU A 55 6.14 4.47 -10.80
CA LEU A 55 6.20 3.27 -11.64
C LEU A 55 4.89 2.48 -11.62
N LEU A 56 4.36 2.19 -10.41
CA LEU A 56 3.13 1.43 -10.26
C LEU A 56 1.94 2.13 -10.91
N LEU A 57 1.81 3.46 -10.74
CA LEU A 57 0.76 4.25 -11.37
C LEU A 57 0.88 4.29 -12.89
N SER A 58 2.10 4.38 -13.43
CA SER A 58 2.32 4.37 -14.88
C SER A 58 1.90 3.04 -15.49
N VAL A 59 2.24 1.91 -14.87
CA VAL A 59 1.83 0.57 -15.31
C VAL A 59 0.32 0.39 -15.18
N ALA A 60 -0.26 0.81 -14.05
CA ALA A 60 -1.71 0.75 -13.82
C ALA A 60 -2.48 1.59 -14.83
N THR A 61 -1.96 2.79 -15.19
CA THR A 61 -2.55 3.67 -16.20
C THR A 61 -2.57 2.99 -17.57
N ALA A 62 -1.45 2.43 -18.01
CA ALA A 62 -1.37 1.75 -19.30
C ALA A 62 -2.31 0.54 -19.36
N PHE A 63 -2.36 -0.26 -18.30
CA PHE A 63 -3.28 -1.39 -18.20
C PHE A 63 -4.75 -0.93 -18.19
N ALA A 64 -5.10 0.01 -17.34
CA ALA A 64 -6.45 0.53 -17.22
C ALA A 64 -6.96 1.11 -18.57
N GLU A 65 -6.11 1.88 -19.25
CA GLU A 65 -6.44 2.41 -20.59
C GLU A 65 -6.71 1.31 -21.61
N ALA A 66 -5.87 0.27 -21.64
CA ALA A 66 -6.02 -0.86 -22.55
C ALA A 66 -7.31 -1.67 -22.27
N GLN A 67 -7.74 -1.73 -21.01
CA GLN A 67 -8.97 -2.42 -20.58
C GLN A 67 -10.22 -1.53 -20.60
N GLY A 68 -10.10 -0.25 -20.95
CA GLY A 68 -11.21 0.69 -20.92
C GLY A 68 -11.69 1.07 -19.52
N ILE A 69 -10.81 0.94 -18.51
CA ILE A 69 -11.06 1.34 -17.12
C ILE A 69 -10.70 2.82 -16.97
N ASP A 70 -11.55 3.60 -16.32
CA ASP A 70 -11.40 5.04 -16.16
C ASP A 70 -10.93 5.49 -14.76
N THR A 71 -10.90 4.59 -13.80
CA THR A 71 -10.59 4.92 -12.40
C THR A 71 -9.59 3.95 -11.80
N ILE A 72 -8.49 4.49 -11.29
CA ILE A 72 -7.47 3.77 -10.53
C ILE A 72 -7.66 4.12 -9.05
N VAL A 73 -7.67 3.11 -8.18
CA VAL A 73 -7.85 3.30 -6.73
C VAL A 73 -6.55 2.96 -6.01
N LEU A 74 -6.09 3.86 -5.14
CA LEU A 74 -4.92 3.67 -4.29
C LEU A 74 -5.31 3.56 -2.82
N GLY A 75 -4.55 2.76 -2.08
CA GLY A 75 -4.66 2.61 -0.62
C GLY A 75 -3.73 3.53 0.18
N ASN A 76 -3.21 4.60 -0.40
CA ASN A 76 -2.39 5.57 0.31
C ASN A 76 -3.18 6.19 1.46
N ASN A 77 -2.50 6.49 2.55
CA ASN A 77 -3.10 7.01 3.78
C ASN A 77 -2.32 8.21 4.34
N LEU A 78 -2.93 8.93 5.29
CA LEU A 78 -2.40 10.18 5.80
C LEU A 78 -1.08 10.00 6.59
N GLU A 79 -0.89 8.88 7.29
CA GLU A 79 0.33 8.66 8.08
C GLU A 79 1.58 8.48 7.22
N GLU A 80 1.43 7.98 6.01
CA GLU A 80 2.54 7.77 5.07
C GLU A 80 2.81 9.00 4.18
N ALA A 81 1.86 9.92 4.14
CA ALA A 81 2.10 11.26 3.60
C ALA A 81 3.25 11.90 4.33
N GLY A 82 3.99 12.79 4.04
CA GLY A 82 5.12 13.38 4.78
C GLY A 82 6.37 12.50 4.87
N ALA A 83 6.24 11.18 4.84
CA ALA A 83 7.37 10.26 4.84
C ALA A 83 7.86 9.94 3.41
N TYR A 84 6.93 9.83 2.47
CA TYR A 84 7.20 9.46 1.08
C TYR A 84 6.60 10.48 0.12
N PRO A 85 7.42 11.20 -0.67
CA PRO A 85 6.94 12.25 -1.58
C PRO A 85 5.89 11.75 -2.59
N ASP A 86 5.99 10.49 -3.02
CA ASP A 86 5.07 9.85 -3.97
C ASP A 86 3.81 9.24 -3.30
N ASN A 87 3.64 9.46 -1.99
CA ASN A 87 2.41 9.19 -1.24
C ASN A 87 1.59 10.46 -0.95
N GLU A 88 2.17 11.63 -1.19
CA GLU A 88 1.52 12.90 -0.91
C GLU A 88 0.27 13.11 -1.78
N PRO A 89 -0.80 13.71 -1.23
CA PRO A 89 -1.97 14.10 -2.03
C PRO A 89 -1.62 15.00 -3.21
N GLU A 90 -0.61 15.86 -3.05
CA GLU A 90 -0.14 16.73 -4.12
C GLU A 90 0.46 15.92 -5.29
N PHE A 91 1.23 14.86 -5.00
CA PHE A 91 1.76 13.98 -6.03
C PHE A 91 0.62 13.37 -6.88
N ILE A 92 -0.43 12.86 -6.22
CA ILE A 92 -1.58 12.29 -6.92
C ILE A 92 -2.36 13.35 -7.71
N ALA A 93 -2.49 14.56 -7.18
CA ALA A 93 -3.08 15.68 -7.93
C ALA A 93 -2.30 15.99 -9.22
N LYS A 94 -0.96 16.09 -9.13
CA LYS A 94 -0.08 16.30 -10.29
C LYS A 94 -0.12 15.11 -11.27
N PHE A 95 -0.21 13.89 -10.77
CA PHE A 95 -0.38 12.72 -11.63
C PHE A 95 -1.73 12.78 -12.38
N ASN A 96 -2.81 13.17 -11.72
CA ASN A 96 -4.11 13.38 -12.36
C ASN A 96 -4.07 14.51 -13.42
N ASP A 97 -3.33 15.60 -13.15
CA ASP A 97 -3.12 16.69 -14.12
C ASP A 97 -2.35 16.22 -15.37
N LEU A 98 -1.50 15.21 -15.24
CA LEU A 98 -0.74 14.61 -16.33
C LEU A 98 -1.60 13.70 -17.22
N LEU A 99 -2.58 12.98 -16.65
CA LEU A 99 -3.35 11.95 -17.36
C LEU A 99 -3.98 12.41 -18.69
N PRO A 100 -4.56 13.64 -18.81
CA PRO A 100 -5.10 14.11 -20.08
C PRO A 100 -4.10 14.20 -21.23
N PHE A 101 -2.80 14.26 -20.91
CA PHE A 101 -1.72 14.31 -21.89
C PHE A 101 -1.06 12.93 -22.14
N ALA A 102 -1.41 11.94 -21.33
CA ALA A 102 -0.77 10.62 -21.33
C ALA A 102 -1.67 9.51 -21.92
N VAL A 103 -2.98 9.70 -21.90
CA VAL A 103 -3.97 8.73 -22.43
C VAL A 103 -4.51 9.17 -23.78
N GLY A 104 -5.07 8.23 -24.55
CA GLY A 104 -5.61 8.51 -25.88
C GLY A 104 -6.75 9.52 -25.90
N ASP A 105 -6.91 10.19 -27.03
CA ASP A 105 -7.89 11.26 -27.22
C ASP A 105 -9.33 10.85 -26.81
N GLY A 106 -9.97 11.73 -26.06
CA GLY A 106 -11.34 11.55 -25.58
C GLY A 106 -11.49 10.61 -24.38
N LYS A 107 -10.43 9.95 -23.94
CA LYS A 107 -10.46 9.14 -22.73
C LYS A 107 -10.33 10.03 -21.49
N ARG A 108 -11.08 9.65 -20.46
CA ARG A 108 -10.98 10.28 -19.14
C ARG A 108 -10.53 9.23 -18.14
N MET A 109 -9.44 9.51 -17.47
CA MET A 109 -8.91 8.66 -16.44
C MET A 109 -8.60 9.47 -15.18
N ARG A 110 -8.73 8.84 -14.01
CA ARG A 110 -8.41 9.46 -12.73
C ARG A 110 -7.87 8.46 -11.74
N VAL A 111 -7.02 8.95 -10.85
CA VAL A 111 -6.56 8.24 -9.66
C VAL A 111 -7.28 8.81 -8.44
N ILE A 112 -7.82 7.94 -7.60
CA ILE A 112 -8.47 8.32 -6.34
C ILE A 112 -7.83 7.61 -5.16
N MET A 113 -7.88 8.25 -3.98
CA MET A 113 -7.41 7.73 -2.70
C MET A 113 -8.57 7.76 -1.68
N PRO A 114 -9.44 6.75 -1.64
CA PRO A 114 -10.60 6.77 -0.74
C PRO A 114 -10.26 6.88 0.74
N VAL A 115 -9.08 6.42 1.13
CA VAL A 115 -8.58 6.46 2.51
C VAL A 115 -7.43 7.45 2.70
N GLY A 116 -7.17 8.32 1.71
CA GLY A 116 -6.03 9.25 1.70
C GLY A 116 -6.02 10.26 2.84
N ASN A 117 -7.17 10.56 3.40
CA ASN A 117 -7.32 11.49 4.54
C ASN A 117 -7.45 10.79 5.89
N LEU A 118 -7.27 9.46 5.93
CA LEU A 118 -7.46 8.67 7.14
C LEU A 118 -6.11 8.22 7.72
N MET A 119 -6.04 8.22 9.05
CA MET A 119 -4.98 7.56 9.80
C MET A 119 -5.22 6.03 9.80
N LYS A 120 -4.19 5.23 10.06
CA LYS A 120 -4.32 3.76 10.05
C LYS A 120 -5.39 3.23 11.01
N HIS A 121 -5.55 3.85 12.18
CA HIS A 121 -6.60 3.43 13.12
C HIS A 121 -8.01 3.73 12.57
N GLU A 122 -8.20 4.85 11.87
CA GLU A 122 -9.48 5.18 11.21
C GLU A 122 -9.77 4.22 10.04
N ILE A 123 -8.73 3.78 9.32
CA ILE A 123 -8.85 2.76 8.27
C ILE A 123 -9.25 1.41 8.87
N VAL A 124 -8.68 1.02 10.01
CA VAL A 124 -9.05 -0.22 10.72
C VAL A 124 -10.50 -0.14 11.20
N GLU A 125 -10.92 0.97 11.79
CA GLU A 125 -12.31 1.20 12.20
C GLU A 125 -13.27 1.09 11.00
N LEU A 126 -12.95 1.79 9.90
CA LEU A 126 -13.74 1.73 8.67
C LEU A 126 -13.81 0.30 8.13
N GLY A 127 -12.67 -0.38 8.03
CA GLY A 127 -12.57 -1.76 7.54
C GLY A 127 -13.40 -2.73 8.39
N HIS A 128 -13.35 -2.60 9.71
CA HIS A 128 -14.18 -3.39 10.62
C HIS A 128 -15.67 -3.14 10.38
N ARG A 129 -16.07 -1.88 10.28
CA ARG A 129 -17.47 -1.48 10.07
C ARG A 129 -18.06 -1.99 8.76
N ILE A 130 -17.27 -2.01 7.67
CA ILE A 130 -17.74 -2.48 6.35
C ILE A 130 -17.50 -3.98 6.11
N GLY A 131 -16.94 -4.70 7.09
CA GLY A 131 -16.65 -6.14 6.97
C GLY A 131 -15.50 -6.44 6.01
N ALA A 132 -14.51 -5.56 5.90
CA ALA A 132 -13.33 -5.82 5.06
C ALA A 132 -12.57 -7.06 5.56
N PRO A 133 -12.03 -7.91 4.67
CA PRO A 133 -11.36 -9.16 5.03
C PRO A 133 -9.96 -8.90 5.61
N MET A 134 -9.88 -8.19 6.75
CA MET A 134 -8.62 -7.75 7.35
C MET A 134 -7.72 -8.91 7.79
N HIS A 135 -8.29 -10.08 8.06
CA HIS A 135 -7.56 -11.31 8.37
C HIS A 135 -6.74 -11.86 7.18
N LEU A 136 -7.04 -11.41 5.96
CA LEU A 136 -6.30 -11.78 4.74
C LEU A 136 -5.24 -10.74 4.34
N THR A 137 -5.21 -9.59 5.02
CA THR A 137 -4.28 -8.50 4.68
C THR A 137 -2.88 -8.74 5.24
N TRP A 138 -1.87 -8.14 4.62
CA TRP A 138 -0.47 -8.32 4.98
C TRP A 138 0.20 -6.96 5.22
N SER A 139 0.84 -6.81 6.38
CA SER A 139 1.60 -5.60 6.73
C SER A 139 3.11 -5.84 6.85
N CYS A 140 3.54 -7.08 7.15
CA CYS A 140 4.91 -7.37 7.48
C CYS A 140 5.87 -7.18 6.30
N TYR A 141 7.00 -6.51 6.55
CA TYR A 141 8.08 -6.34 5.59
C TYR A 141 9.08 -7.50 5.56
N ARG A 142 9.02 -8.41 6.53
CA ARG A 142 9.81 -9.64 6.51
C ARG A 142 9.03 -10.70 5.75
N ALA A 143 9.67 -11.30 4.75
CA ALA A 143 9.06 -12.32 3.89
C ALA A 143 9.03 -13.68 4.60
N GLU A 144 8.24 -13.81 5.66
CA GLU A 144 8.04 -15.04 6.45
C GLU A 144 6.60 -15.54 6.28
N GLU A 145 6.30 -16.71 6.83
CA GLU A 145 4.94 -17.28 6.78
C GLU A 145 3.95 -16.54 7.69
N LEU A 146 4.44 -15.96 8.80
CA LEU A 146 3.66 -15.17 9.74
C LEU A 146 4.18 -13.73 9.79
N HIS A 147 3.33 -12.82 10.21
CA HIS A 147 3.76 -11.47 10.54
C HIS A 147 4.81 -11.50 11.67
N CYS A 148 5.91 -10.78 11.53
CA CYS A 148 6.98 -10.81 12.54
C CYS A 148 6.60 -10.13 13.86
N GLY A 149 5.56 -9.29 13.88
CA GLY A 149 5.12 -8.54 15.06
C GLY A 149 5.99 -7.32 15.41
N THR A 150 7.23 -7.24 14.92
CA THR A 150 8.25 -6.29 15.40
C THR A 150 8.70 -5.24 14.39
N CYS A 151 8.47 -5.40 13.07
CA CYS A 151 8.82 -4.36 12.10
C CYS A 151 7.87 -3.16 12.20
N GLY A 152 8.24 -2.02 11.63
CA GLY A 152 7.44 -0.79 11.65
C GLY A 152 5.98 -1.01 11.25
N PRO A 153 5.69 -1.59 10.07
CA PRO A 153 4.30 -1.85 9.66
C PRO A 153 3.53 -2.81 10.56
N CYS A 154 4.17 -3.81 11.18
CA CYS A 154 3.51 -4.67 12.17
C CYS A 154 3.17 -3.88 13.44
N TYR A 155 4.09 -3.04 13.91
CA TYR A 155 3.85 -2.15 15.05
C TYR A 155 2.66 -1.21 14.79
N MET A 156 2.66 -0.53 13.63
CA MET A 156 1.58 0.37 13.24
C MET A 156 0.23 -0.34 13.15
N ARG A 157 0.21 -1.55 12.61
CA ARG A 157 -0.99 -2.37 12.54
C ARG A 157 -1.53 -2.68 13.92
N ARG A 158 -0.71 -3.24 14.83
CA ARG A 158 -1.10 -3.54 16.21
C ARG A 158 -1.68 -2.32 16.92
N LYS A 159 -0.99 -1.17 16.80
CA LYS A 159 -1.46 0.09 17.38
C LYS A 159 -2.82 0.53 16.83
N ALA A 160 -3.04 0.38 15.54
CA ALA A 160 -4.32 0.74 14.92
C ALA A 160 -5.49 -0.11 15.43
N PHE A 161 -5.28 -1.41 15.66
CA PHE A 161 -6.29 -2.29 16.27
C PHE A 161 -6.50 -1.98 17.75
N GLU A 162 -5.41 -1.76 18.51
CA GLU A 162 -5.44 -1.42 19.95
C GLU A 162 -6.21 -0.14 20.21
N ILE A 163 -5.95 0.94 19.46
CA ILE A 163 -6.62 2.24 19.58
C ILE A 163 -8.15 2.10 19.48
N ASN A 164 -8.61 1.22 18.58
CA ASN A 164 -10.04 1.00 18.37
C ASN A 164 -10.65 -0.02 19.33
N GLY A 165 -9.86 -0.70 20.17
CA GLY A 165 -10.35 -1.80 20.99
C GLY A 165 -10.87 -2.98 20.15
N ILE A 166 -10.44 -3.10 18.89
CA ILE A 166 -10.81 -4.19 17.98
C ILE A 166 -9.78 -5.31 18.16
N PRO A 167 -10.20 -6.56 18.45
CA PRO A 167 -9.27 -7.68 18.52
C PRO A 167 -8.50 -7.85 17.21
N GLU A 168 -7.18 -8.06 17.29
CA GLU A 168 -6.38 -8.40 16.13
C GLU A 168 -6.83 -9.75 15.55
N VAL A 169 -6.85 -9.84 14.24
CA VAL A 169 -7.43 -10.98 13.49
C VAL A 169 -6.37 -11.88 12.85
N ILE A 170 -5.09 -11.59 13.09
CA ILE A 170 -3.95 -12.39 12.59
C ILE A 170 -3.08 -12.84 13.76
N THR A 171 -2.23 -13.86 13.52
CA THR A 171 -1.24 -14.34 14.47
C THR A 171 0.13 -13.75 14.14
N TYR A 172 0.85 -13.32 15.14
CA TYR A 172 2.23 -12.84 15.04
C TYR A 172 3.21 -13.91 15.49
N LYS A 173 4.45 -13.85 14.97
CA LYS A 173 5.51 -14.81 15.29
C LYS A 173 6.03 -14.66 16.72
N ASP A 174 5.89 -13.48 17.33
CA ASP A 174 6.35 -13.16 18.68
C ASP A 174 5.31 -13.48 19.77
N GLU A 175 4.20 -14.06 19.42
CA GLU A 175 3.14 -14.63 20.27
C GLU A 175 3.24 -16.15 20.35
#